data_b20d34015c6a92e8b6061069305a0e38
#
_entry.id   b20d34015c6a92e8b6061069305a0e38
#
_cell.length_a   1.000
_cell.length_b   1.000
_cell.length_c   1.000
_cell.angle_alpha   90.00
_cell.angle_beta   90.00
_cell.angle_gamma   90.00
#
_symmetry.space_group_name_H-M   'P 1'
#
loop_
_entity.id
_entity.type
_entity.pdbx_description
1 polymer ?
#
loop_
_entity_poly.entity_id
_entity_poly.type
_entity_poly.pdbx_seq_one_letter_code
_entity_poly.pdbx_strand_id
1 'polypeptide(L)'
;LVNGSNARNYTFGLENGAEFHQIASDGGFLEQPVALTSVTLTPGERAEIIVDLSGYAEGDTVKLMDGNATVLSLNVTEEADAQTALPQTLNEIPELVTDGAAVQRFTLSGMSFMVNINGSQFDMDRIDVEQHLNETVIWEVRNAQDMMGSMIHPFHIHGVQFQVLSRDGAEPPQNEQGWKDTIAVYPGETVRLAVTFSEKGVFMYHCHILEHEDNGMMGQVSVQ
;
A
#
# COMPACT_ATOMS: atom_id res chain seq x y z
N LEU A 1 6.00 10.76 0.23
CA LEU A 1 6.12 10.04 1.50
C LEU A 1 6.50 8.59 1.21
N VAL A 2 7.43 8.04 1.97
CA VAL A 2 7.88 6.65 1.88
C VAL A 2 8.00 6.10 3.30
N ASN A 3 7.35 4.98 3.58
CA ASN A 3 7.62 4.29 4.83
C ASN A 3 8.74 3.25 4.62
N GLY A 4 9.97 3.63 4.96
CA GLY A 4 11.16 2.77 4.90
C GLY A 4 11.53 2.14 6.25
N SER A 5 10.61 2.07 7.22
CA SER A 5 10.88 1.43 8.51
C SER A 5 10.76 -0.09 8.43
N ASN A 6 11.43 -0.79 9.35
CA ASN A 6 11.37 -2.26 9.41
C ASN A 6 9.95 -2.80 9.70
N ALA A 7 9.21 -2.16 10.63
CA ALA A 7 7.92 -2.68 11.08
C ALA A 7 6.92 -1.60 11.49
N ARG A 8 7.35 -0.33 11.65
CA ARG A 8 6.50 0.72 12.17
C ARG A 8 5.55 1.24 11.09
N ASN A 9 4.28 1.36 11.43
CA ASN A 9 3.30 2.09 10.63
C ASN A 9 3.33 3.57 11.01
N TYR A 10 3.21 4.46 10.05
CA TYR A 10 3.13 5.90 10.25
C TYR A 10 1.77 6.42 9.79
N THR A 11 1.16 7.29 10.59
CA THR A 11 -0.06 8.02 10.21
C THR A 11 0.28 9.49 10.10
N PHE A 12 0.47 9.94 8.85
CA PHE A 12 0.84 11.31 8.55
C PHE A 12 -0.38 12.21 8.48
N GLY A 13 -0.30 13.37 9.12
CA GLY A 13 -1.30 14.45 9.07
C GLY A 13 -0.65 15.80 9.34
N LEU A 14 -1.32 16.89 8.97
CA LEU A 14 -0.83 18.23 9.32
C LEU A 14 -1.17 18.56 10.78
N GLU A 15 -0.24 19.26 11.48
CA GLU A 15 -0.37 19.60 12.93
C GLU A 15 -1.70 20.28 13.27
N ASN A 16 -2.21 21.11 12.37
CA ASN A 16 -3.46 21.85 12.52
C ASN A 16 -4.70 21.08 12.03
N GLY A 17 -4.53 19.82 11.57
CA GLY A 17 -5.61 19.02 11.01
C GLY A 17 -6.10 19.47 9.64
N ALA A 18 -5.37 20.36 8.97
CA ALA A 18 -5.71 20.81 7.62
C ALA A 18 -5.67 19.65 6.61
N GLU A 19 -6.43 19.82 5.56
CA GLU A 19 -6.51 18.88 4.44
C GLU A 19 -5.29 19.00 3.53
N PHE A 20 -4.88 17.88 2.97
CA PHE A 20 -3.94 17.78 1.86
C PHE A 20 -4.50 16.83 0.79
N HIS A 21 -3.93 16.82 -0.39
CA HIS A 21 -4.40 15.98 -1.47
C HIS A 21 -3.38 14.89 -1.78
N GLN A 22 -3.78 13.61 -1.65
CA GLN A 22 -2.98 12.51 -2.20
C GLN A 22 -3.20 12.45 -3.71
N ILE A 23 -2.10 12.41 -4.47
CA ILE A 23 -2.12 12.40 -5.93
C ILE A 23 -1.55 11.12 -6.52
N ALA A 24 -0.77 10.36 -5.76
CA ALA A 24 -0.19 9.10 -6.21
C ALA A 24 -0.11 8.07 -5.07
N SER A 25 -0.06 6.81 -5.45
CA SER A 25 0.23 5.65 -4.60
C SER A 25 1.51 4.97 -5.08
N ASP A 26 1.76 3.73 -4.64
CA ASP A 26 2.98 2.97 -4.96
C ASP A 26 3.28 2.89 -6.46
N GLY A 27 2.25 2.74 -7.28
CA GLY A 27 2.37 2.51 -8.71
C GLY A 27 2.20 3.74 -9.60
N GLY A 28 2.07 4.94 -9.02
CA GLY A 28 1.94 6.20 -9.76
C GLY A 28 0.67 6.98 -9.44
N PHE A 29 0.30 7.87 -10.35
CA PHE A 29 -0.83 8.77 -10.13
C PHE A 29 -2.17 8.05 -9.97
N LEU A 30 -2.97 8.55 -9.02
CA LEU A 30 -4.40 8.25 -8.92
C LEU A 30 -5.15 8.87 -10.12
N GLU A 31 -6.38 8.47 -10.35
CA GLU A 31 -7.20 9.10 -11.41
C GLU A 31 -7.50 10.57 -11.12
N GLN A 32 -7.65 10.91 -9.86
CA GLN A 32 -7.93 12.27 -9.38
C GLN A 32 -7.27 12.52 -8.02
N PRO A 33 -7.03 13.78 -7.64
CA PRO A 33 -6.59 14.12 -6.30
C PRO A 33 -7.63 13.69 -5.25
N VAL A 34 -7.17 13.05 -4.18
CA VAL A 34 -8.02 12.62 -3.06
C VAL A 34 -7.73 13.47 -1.84
N ALA A 35 -8.73 14.20 -1.37
CA ALA A 35 -8.65 15.05 -0.19
C ALA A 35 -8.62 14.20 1.08
N LEU A 36 -7.60 14.40 1.93
CA LEU A 36 -7.37 13.65 3.17
C LEU A 36 -6.89 14.60 4.27
N THR A 37 -7.22 14.27 5.51
CA THR A 37 -6.62 14.92 6.69
C THR A 37 -5.50 14.07 7.30
N SER A 38 -5.44 12.78 6.93
CA SER A 38 -4.36 11.86 7.32
C SER A 38 -4.24 10.73 6.32
N VAL A 39 -3.03 10.16 6.21
CA VAL A 39 -2.74 8.94 5.45
C VAL A 39 -1.87 8.01 6.28
N THR A 40 -2.25 6.74 6.37
CA THR A 40 -1.44 5.72 7.04
C THR A 40 -0.64 4.96 5.99
N LEU A 41 0.67 4.86 6.20
CA LEU A 41 1.57 4.05 5.38
C LEU A 41 2.22 2.96 6.25
N THR A 42 2.06 1.71 5.85
CA THR A 42 2.79 0.58 6.42
C THR A 42 4.15 0.41 5.72
N PRO A 43 5.09 -0.37 6.26
CA PRO A 43 6.38 -0.60 5.61
C PRO A 43 6.25 -0.96 4.13
N GLY A 44 7.02 -0.30 3.28
CA GLY A 44 7.00 -0.46 1.83
C GLY A 44 5.97 0.41 1.09
N GLU A 45 4.94 0.94 1.74
CA GLU A 45 3.95 1.80 1.08
C GLU A 45 4.50 3.20 0.83
N ARG A 46 4.05 3.82 -0.26
CA ARG A 46 4.37 5.18 -0.70
C ARG A 46 3.11 5.95 -1.01
N ALA A 47 3.19 7.26 -0.84
CA ALA A 47 2.17 8.22 -1.28
C ALA A 47 2.82 9.53 -1.69
N GLU A 48 2.30 10.17 -2.74
CA GLU A 48 2.62 11.55 -3.04
C GLU A 48 1.46 12.44 -2.64
N ILE A 49 1.77 13.52 -1.94
CA ILE A 49 0.77 14.46 -1.44
C ILE A 49 1.10 15.89 -1.88
N ILE A 50 0.06 16.68 -2.06
CA ILE A 50 0.16 18.12 -2.25
C ILE A 50 -0.46 18.83 -1.04
N VAL A 51 0.32 19.71 -0.45
CA VAL A 51 -0.10 20.59 0.64
C VAL A 51 -0.25 22.01 0.08
N ASP A 52 -1.44 22.57 0.21
CA ASP A 52 -1.68 23.96 -0.18
C ASP A 52 -1.22 24.90 0.95
N LEU A 53 -0.23 25.72 0.65
CA LEU A 53 0.32 26.71 1.58
C LEU A 53 -0.19 28.14 1.32
N SER A 54 -1.10 28.35 0.36
CA SER A 54 -1.57 29.70 -0.04
C SER A 54 -2.31 30.45 1.07
N GLY A 55 -2.82 29.73 2.07
CA GLY A 55 -3.49 30.30 3.23
C GLY A 55 -2.56 30.72 4.38
N TYR A 56 -1.23 30.55 4.23
CA TYR A 56 -0.23 30.84 5.26
C TYR A 56 0.57 32.10 4.90
N ALA A 57 1.01 32.84 5.92
CA ALA A 57 1.82 34.04 5.76
C ALA A 57 3.33 33.72 5.78
N GLU A 58 4.14 34.64 5.26
CA GLU A 58 5.59 34.59 5.39
C GLU A 58 6.00 34.48 6.88
N GLY A 59 6.86 33.51 7.17
CA GLY A 59 7.32 33.20 8.53
C GLY A 59 6.51 32.10 9.25
N ASP A 60 5.36 31.69 8.69
CA ASP A 60 4.60 30.56 9.22
C ASP A 60 5.35 29.24 9.02
N THR A 61 5.06 28.28 9.88
CA THR A 61 5.57 26.90 9.77
C THR A 61 4.41 25.93 9.80
N VAL A 62 4.32 25.10 8.76
CA VAL A 62 3.37 23.97 8.68
C VAL A 62 4.12 22.69 8.94
N LYS A 63 3.63 21.85 9.87
CA LYS A 63 4.30 20.61 10.24
C LYS A 63 3.50 19.40 9.78
N LEU A 64 4.21 18.46 9.18
CA LEU A 64 3.72 17.10 8.96
C LEU A 64 4.08 16.27 10.20
N MET A 65 3.09 15.61 10.75
CA MET A 65 3.17 14.88 12.02
C MET A 65 2.93 13.39 11.82
N ASP A 66 3.51 12.56 12.70
CA ASP A 66 3.07 11.21 13.01
C ASP A 66 2.75 11.16 14.51
N GLY A 67 1.47 11.17 14.83
CA GLY A 67 1.02 11.39 16.21
C GLY A 67 1.54 12.71 16.78
N ASN A 68 2.37 12.63 17.82
CA ASN A 68 2.98 13.82 18.46
C ASN A 68 4.39 14.14 17.92
N ALA A 69 4.90 13.36 16.97
CA ALA A 69 6.23 13.55 16.43
C ALA A 69 6.19 14.40 15.16
N THR A 70 7.00 15.45 15.09
CA THR A 70 7.20 16.22 13.85
C THR A 70 8.10 15.44 12.91
N VAL A 71 7.60 15.15 11.71
CA VAL A 71 8.34 14.43 10.64
C VAL A 71 8.99 15.42 9.70
N LEU A 72 8.28 16.49 9.36
CA LEU A 72 8.74 17.52 8.42
C LEU A 72 8.18 18.88 8.84
N SER A 73 9.00 19.92 8.72
CA SER A 73 8.57 21.31 8.87
C SER A 73 8.70 22.06 7.55
N LEU A 74 7.61 22.63 7.07
CA LEU A 74 7.54 23.48 5.90
C LEU A 74 7.51 24.92 6.37
N ASN A 75 8.59 25.68 6.10
CA ASN A 75 8.67 27.08 6.47
C ASN A 75 8.26 27.93 5.26
N VAL A 76 7.27 28.79 5.44
CA VAL A 76 6.81 29.71 4.41
C VAL A 76 7.77 30.88 4.36
N THR A 77 8.50 31.02 3.24
CA THR A 77 9.58 32.03 3.10
C THR A 77 9.15 33.26 2.32
N GLU A 78 8.07 33.16 1.55
CA GLU A 78 7.49 34.25 0.76
C GLU A 78 6.01 33.96 0.45
N GLU A 79 5.25 34.98 0.13
CA GLU A 79 3.88 34.79 -0.33
C GLU A 79 3.87 34.16 -1.74
N ALA A 80 2.92 33.28 -2.01
CA ALA A 80 2.77 32.68 -3.32
C ALA A 80 2.22 33.71 -4.33
N ASP A 81 2.89 33.88 -5.47
CA ASP A 81 2.47 34.81 -6.53
C ASP A 81 1.15 34.42 -7.19
N ALA A 82 0.82 33.12 -7.25
CA ALA A 82 -0.43 32.61 -7.79
C ALA A 82 -0.74 31.21 -7.26
N GLN A 83 -2.02 30.98 -6.98
CA GLN A 83 -2.52 29.64 -6.66
C GLN A 83 -2.70 28.85 -7.97
N THR A 84 -1.96 27.77 -8.12
CA THR A 84 -2.17 26.83 -9.21
C THR A 84 -3.24 25.82 -8.77
N ALA A 85 -4.37 25.80 -9.47
CA ALA A 85 -5.42 24.83 -9.20
C ALA A 85 -4.92 23.39 -9.47
N LEU A 86 -5.24 22.47 -8.59
CA LEU A 86 -5.01 21.05 -8.84
C LEU A 86 -5.82 20.58 -10.05
N PRO A 87 -5.24 19.82 -10.98
CA PRO A 87 -5.99 19.17 -12.04
C PRO A 87 -7.08 18.25 -11.44
N GLN A 88 -8.25 18.24 -12.03
CA GLN A 88 -9.33 17.34 -11.61
C GLN A 88 -9.09 15.89 -12.05
N THR A 89 -8.35 15.70 -13.13
CA THR A 89 -7.95 14.39 -13.65
C THR A 89 -6.43 14.32 -13.72
N LEU A 90 -5.84 13.28 -13.17
CA LEU A 90 -4.40 13.03 -13.12
C LEU A 90 -3.98 11.91 -14.07
N ASN A 91 -4.80 10.87 -14.18
CA ASN A 91 -4.51 9.65 -14.92
C ASN A 91 -5.80 8.96 -15.37
N GLU A 92 -5.67 8.01 -16.30
CA GLU A 92 -6.70 7.03 -16.64
C GLU A 92 -6.17 5.66 -16.25
N ILE A 93 -6.85 4.98 -15.32
CA ILE A 93 -6.46 3.66 -14.83
C ILE A 93 -7.42 2.63 -15.44
N PRO A 94 -6.95 1.77 -16.36
CA PRO A 94 -7.81 0.75 -16.94
C PRO A 94 -8.22 -0.27 -15.88
N GLU A 95 -9.50 -0.57 -15.77
CA GLU A 95 -9.98 -1.67 -14.94
C GLU A 95 -9.48 -3.02 -15.48
N LEU A 96 -8.93 -3.84 -14.60
CA LEU A 96 -8.59 -5.22 -14.93
C LEU A 96 -9.87 -6.07 -14.98
N VAL A 97 -9.98 -6.87 -16.04
CA VAL A 97 -11.13 -7.78 -16.22
C VAL A 97 -11.01 -8.94 -15.22
N THR A 98 -11.93 -9.02 -14.29
CA THR A 98 -11.95 -10.03 -13.22
C THR A 98 -13.09 -11.04 -13.33
N ASP A 99 -14.00 -10.88 -14.30
CA ASP A 99 -15.10 -11.80 -14.53
C ASP A 99 -14.59 -13.20 -14.90
N GLY A 100 -14.92 -14.17 -14.07
CA GLY A 100 -14.45 -15.56 -14.26
C GLY A 100 -12.98 -15.81 -13.89
N ALA A 101 -12.26 -14.80 -13.37
CA ALA A 101 -10.87 -14.93 -12.94
C ALA A 101 -10.73 -15.95 -11.82
N ALA A 102 -9.66 -16.74 -11.88
CA ALA A 102 -9.29 -17.66 -10.80
C ALA A 102 -9.02 -16.91 -9.50
N VAL A 103 -9.25 -17.57 -8.36
CA VAL A 103 -8.97 -16.97 -7.04
C VAL A 103 -7.85 -17.76 -6.37
N GLN A 104 -6.73 -17.10 -6.14
CA GLN A 104 -5.61 -17.59 -5.34
C GLN A 104 -5.75 -17.04 -3.91
N ARG A 105 -5.65 -17.93 -2.89
CA ARG A 105 -5.83 -17.54 -1.49
C ARG A 105 -4.54 -17.58 -0.71
N PHE A 106 -4.33 -16.52 0.10
CA PHE A 106 -3.21 -16.38 1.00
C PHE A 106 -3.71 -16.07 2.41
N THR A 107 -3.21 -16.81 3.40
CA THR A 107 -3.46 -16.53 4.82
C THR A 107 -2.15 -16.15 5.47
N LEU A 108 -2.05 -14.91 5.90
CA LEU A 108 -0.93 -14.38 6.67
C LEU A 108 -1.17 -14.70 8.14
N SER A 109 -0.23 -15.33 8.82
CA SER A 109 -0.37 -15.76 10.20
C SER A 109 0.91 -15.59 10.99
N GLY A 110 0.76 -15.32 12.28
CA GLY A 110 1.84 -15.27 13.24
C GLY A 110 2.42 -13.90 13.50
N MET A 111 3.41 -13.88 14.37
CA MET A 111 4.13 -12.66 14.75
C MET A 111 5.57 -13.01 15.13
N SER A 112 6.46 -12.02 15.08
CA SER A 112 7.86 -12.16 15.41
C SER A 112 8.53 -13.22 14.51
N PHE A 113 9.10 -14.30 15.05
CA PHE A 113 9.74 -15.39 14.30
C PHE A 113 8.80 -16.55 13.96
N MET A 114 7.57 -16.56 14.49
CA MET A 114 6.55 -17.59 14.22
C MET A 114 5.56 -17.11 13.16
N VAL A 115 6.07 -16.71 12.01
CA VAL A 115 5.29 -16.18 10.90
C VAL A 115 5.25 -17.15 9.74
N ASN A 116 4.18 -17.11 8.96
CA ASN A 116 4.01 -17.95 7.78
C ASN A 116 2.98 -17.39 6.82
N ILE A 117 2.99 -17.89 5.58
CA ILE A 117 1.91 -17.74 4.60
C ILE A 117 1.35 -19.13 4.32
N ASN A 118 0.04 -19.31 4.44
CA ASN A 118 -0.66 -20.58 4.25
C ASN A 118 -0.08 -21.75 5.10
N GLY A 119 0.41 -21.44 6.31
CA GLY A 119 0.99 -22.43 7.22
C GLY A 119 2.41 -22.85 6.89
N SER A 120 3.06 -22.25 5.89
CA SER A 120 4.42 -22.56 5.47
C SER A 120 5.33 -21.34 5.54
N GLN A 121 6.57 -21.56 5.93
CA GLN A 121 7.65 -20.58 5.78
C GLN A 121 8.32 -20.74 4.41
N PHE A 122 9.04 -19.72 3.99
CA PHE A 122 9.73 -19.69 2.72
C PHE A 122 10.67 -20.89 2.52
N ASP A 123 10.66 -21.41 1.32
CA ASP A 123 11.56 -22.44 0.84
C ASP A 123 12.00 -22.08 -0.58
N MET A 124 13.31 -21.90 -0.79
CA MET A 124 13.87 -21.46 -2.06
C MET A 124 13.63 -22.44 -3.23
N ASP A 125 13.48 -23.72 -2.90
CA ASP A 125 13.28 -24.78 -3.89
C ASP A 125 11.79 -25.06 -4.19
N ARG A 126 10.87 -24.32 -3.52
CA ARG A 126 9.42 -24.52 -3.67
C ARG A 126 8.77 -23.38 -4.44
N ILE A 127 8.03 -23.71 -5.48
CA ILE A 127 7.07 -22.78 -6.10
C ILE A 127 5.72 -22.96 -5.40
N ASP A 128 5.21 -21.89 -4.81
CA ASP A 128 3.95 -21.90 -4.04
C ASP A 128 2.74 -21.65 -4.93
N VAL A 129 2.92 -20.88 -6.01
CA VAL A 129 1.88 -20.47 -6.96
C VAL A 129 2.39 -20.59 -8.39
N GLU A 130 1.55 -21.06 -9.30
CA GLU A 130 1.75 -20.99 -10.75
C GLU A 130 0.71 -20.06 -11.35
N GLN A 131 1.11 -19.14 -12.22
CA GLN A 131 0.22 -18.21 -12.92
C GLN A 131 0.64 -18.08 -14.38
N HIS A 132 -0.34 -17.93 -15.28
CA HIS A 132 -0.06 -17.71 -16.70
C HIS A 132 0.21 -16.22 -16.97
N LEU A 133 1.13 -15.99 -17.90
CA LEU A 133 1.47 -14.66 -18.40
C LEU A 133 0.22 -13.96 -18.96
N ASN A 134 0.02 -12.69 -18.61
CA ASN A 134 -1.11 -11.86 -19.02
C ASN A 134 -2.49 -12.37 -18.58
N GLU A 135 -2.56 -13.36 -17.69
CA GLU A 135 -3.81 -13.77 -17.07
C GLU A 135 -4.04 -12.96 -15.79
N THR A 136 -5.24 -12.39 -15.68
CA THR A 136 -5.66 -11.72 -14.44
C THR A 136 -6.16 -12.77 -13.45
N VAL A 137 -5.53 -12.81 -12.27
CA VAL A 137 -5.93 -13.68 -11.14
C VAL A 137 -6.29 -12.81 -9.95
N ILE A 138 -7.34 -13.19 -9.23
CA ILE A 138 -7.70 -12.51 -7.99
C ILE A 138 -6.87 -13.12 -6.86
N TRP A 139 -6.02 -12.31 -6.22
CA TRP A 139 -5.33 -12.69 -5.01
C TRP A 139 -6.14 -12.23 -3.80
N GLU A 140 -6.66 -13.22 -3.06
CA GLU A 140 -7.42 -12.99 -1.84
C GLU A 140 -6.50 -13.20 -0.65
N VAL A 141 -6.09 -12.10 -0.01
CA VAL A 141 -5.11 -12.07 1.07
C VAL A 141 -5.83 -11.80 2.38
N ARG A 142 -5.76 -12.74 3.31
CA ARG A 142 -6.35 -12.63 4.64
C ARG A 142 -5.27 -12.56 5.70
N ASN A 143 -5.40 -11.61 6.61
CA ASN A 143 -4.61 -11.59 7.84
C ASN A 143 -5.38 -12.37 8.92
N ALA A 144 -4.85 -13.53 9.33
CA ALA A 144 -5.47 -14.30 10.39
C ALA A 144 -5.40 -13.54 11.72
N GLN A 145 -6.52 -13.51 12.44
CA GLN A 145 -6.53 -12.96 13.79
C GLN A 145 -5.99 -14.01 14.76
N ASP A 146 -4.74 -13.83 15.18
CA ASP A 146 -4.09 -14.74 16.12
C ASP A 146 -4.42 -14.43 17.58
N MET A 147 -4.48 -15.47 18.42
CA MET A 147 -4.70 -15.32 19.86
C MET A 147 -3.51 -14.67 20.60
N MET A 148 -2.34 -14.58 19.95
CA MET A 148 -1.10 -14.09 20.56
C MET A 148 -0.81 -12.62 20.26
N GLY A 149 -1.65 -11.94 19.48
CA GLY A 149 -1.51 -10.55 19.10
C GLY A 149 -2.00 -10.29 17.69
N SER A 150 -2.39 -9.05 17.42
CA SER A 150 -2.91 -8.65 16.13
C SER A 150 -1.98 -7.60 15.53
N MET A 151 -1.27 -7.94 14.46
CA MET A 151 -0.41 -7.03 13.72
C MET A 151 -0.98 -6.76 12.33
N ILE A 152 -0.78 -5.55 11.82
CA ILE A 152 -0.97 -5.27 10.40
C ILE A 152 0.17 -5.94 9.64
N HIS A 153 -0.14 -6.69 8.59
CA HIS A 153 0.85 -7.24 7.69
C HIS A 153 0.81 -6.49 6.35
N PRO A 154 1.82 -5.66 6.02
CA PRO A 154 1.96 -5.13 4.67
C PRO A 154 2.31 -6.28 3.73
N PHE A 155 1.46 -6.54 2.75
CA PHE A 155 1.67 -7.58 1.74
C PHE A 155 2.19 -6.96 0.45
N HIS A 156 3.36 -7.42 0.01
CA HIS A 156 4.05 -6.95 -1.19
C HIS A 156 4.20 -8.07 -2.22
N ILE A 157 4.11 -7.70 -3.51
CA ILE A 157 4.30 -8.60 -4.64
C ILE A 157 5.36 -8.00 -5.57
N HIS A 158 6.42 -8.76 -5.84
CA HIS A 158 7.46 -8.38 -6.78
C HIS A 158 7.00 -8.48 -8.24
N GLY A 159 7.54 -7.63 -9.10
CA GLY A 159 7.41 -7.72 -10.57
C GLY A 159 6.04 -7.37 -11.13
N VAL A 160 5.11 -6.90 -10.30
CA VAL A 160 3.76 -6.53 -10.72
C VAL A 160 3.20 -5.40 -9.86
N GLN A 161 2.30 -4.62 -10.46
CA GLN A 161 1.40 -3.73 -9.73
C GLN A 161 -0.02 -4.27 -9.84
N PHE A 162 -0.78 -4.17 -8.77
CA PHE A 162 -2.13 -4.68 -8.66
C PHE A 162 -3.14 -3.57 -8.42
N GLN A 163 -4.42 -3.87 -8.65
CA GLN A 163 -5.54 -3.04 -8.24
C GLN A 163 -6.25 -3.66 -7.04
N VAL A 164 -6.61 -2.84 -6.06
CA VAL A 164 -7.39 -3.29 -4.90
C VAL A 164 -8.86 -3.36 -5.30
N LEU A 165 -9.44 -4.56 -5.28
CA LEU A 165 -10.83 -4.79 -5.65
C LEU A 165 -11.78 -4.60 -4.46
N SER A 166 -11.38 -5.04 -3.27
CA SER A 166 -12.20 -4.89 -2.07
C SER A 166 -11.40 -5.10 -0.79
N ARG A 167 -11.95 -4.52 0.31
CA ARG A 167 -11.57 -4.77 1.70
C ARG A 167 -12.77 -5.32 2.45
N ASP A 168 -12.71 -6.56 2.93
CA ASP A 168 -13.85 -7.28 3.55
C ASP A 168 -15.14 -7.23 2.71
N GLY A 169 -15.01 -7.22 1.38
CA GLY A 169 -16.11 -7.16 0.43
C GLY A 169 -16.65 -5.74 0.18
N ALA A 170 -16.16 -4.72 0.88
CA ALA A 170 -16.46 -3.32 0.60
C ALA A 170 -15.50 -2.73 -0.43
N GLU A 171 -15.92 -1.67 -1.13
CA GLU A 171 -15.07 -0.91 -2.03
C GLU A 171 -13.88 -0.31 -1.28
N PRO A 172 -12.65 -0.33 -1.85
CA PRO A 172 -11.49 0.28 -1.22
C PRO A 172 -11.64 1.81 -1.17
N PRO A 173 -11.00 2.48 -0.21
CA PRO A 173 -10.99 3.94 -0.16
C PRO A 173 -10.36 4.52 -1.43
N GLN A 174 -10.81 5.73 -1.83
CA GLN A 174 -10.42 6.35 -3.10
C GLN A 174 -8.91 6.48 -3.29
N ASN A 175 -8.17 6.71 -2.21
CA ASN A 175 -6.71 6.82 -2.25
C ASN A 175 -5.98 5.47 -2.43
N GLU A 176 -6.69 4.35 -2.41
CA GLU A 176 -6.18 3.02 -2.72
C GLU A 176 -6.65 2.49 -4.08
N GLN A 177 -7.46 3.25 -4.81
CA GLN A 177 -7.98 2.86 -6.13
C GLN A 177 -6.98 3.09 -7.28
N GLY A 178 -5.71 3.35 -6.95
CA GLY A 178 -4.59 3.42 -7.88
C GLY A 178 -3.86 2.08 -8.05
N TRP A 179 -2.77 2.12 -8.81
CA TRP A 179 -1.83 1.01 -8.89
C TRP A 179 -1.00 0.91 -7.61
N LYS A 180 -0.97 -0.27 -7.01
CA LYS A 180 -0.18 -0.55 -5.80
C LYS A 180 0.67 -1.80 -6.00
N ASP A 181 1.73 -1.90 -5.21
CA ASP A 181 2.55 -3.12 -5.10
C ASP A 181 2.64 -3.62 -3.65
N THR A 182 2.21 -2.79 -2.70
CA THR A 182 2.20 -3.09 -1.26
C THR A 182 0.85 -2.68 -0.68
N ILE A 183 0.24 -3.52 0.17
CA ILE A 183 -1.06 -3.25 0.78
C ILE A 183 -1.08 -3.66 2.25
N ALA A 184 -1.49 -2.75 3.12
CA ALA A 184 -1.77 -3.07 4.52
C ALA A 184 -2.95 -4.04 4.62
N VAL A 185 -2.75 -5.19 5.26
CA VAL A 185 -3.82 -6.13 5.60
C VAL A 185 -4.01 -6.12 7.11
N TYR A 186 -5.14 -5.59 7.56
CA TYR A 186 -5.44 -5.42 8.98
C TYR A 186 -5.80 -6.75 9.64
N PRO A 187 -5.66 -6.88 10.97
CA PRO A 187 -6.00 -8.10 11.69
C PRO A 187 -7.47 -8.53 11.47
N GLY A 188 -7.66 -9.75 10.99
CA GLY A 188 -8.97 -10.31 10.65
C GLY A 188 -9.50 -9.93 9.27
N GLU A 189 -8.88 -8.97 8.60
CA GLU A 189 -9.28 -8.45 7.30
C GLU A 189 -8.92 -9.40 6.16
N THR A 190 -9.72 -9.32 5.11
CA THR A 190 -9.46 -9.95 3.81
C THR A 190 -9.47 -8.88 2.73
N VAL A 191 -8.35 -8.73 2.00
CA VAL A 191 -8.27 -7.88 0.81
C VAL A 191 -8.27 -8.71 -0.46
N ARG A 192 -8.89 -8.21 -1.52
CA ARG A 192 -8.88 -8.85 -2.84
C ARG A 192 -8.19 -7.94 -3.83
N LEU A 193 -7.23 -8.51 -4.55
CA LEU A 193 -6.35 -7.81 -5.47
C LEU A 193 -6.50 -8.41 -6.87
N ALA A 194 -6.59 -7.57 -7.90
CA ALA A 194 -6.45 -8.01 -9.28
C ALA A 194 -4.98 -7.97 -9.68
N VAL A 195 -4.40 -9.13 -10.02
CA VAL A 195 -2.97 -9.31 -10.29
C VAL A 195 -2.78 -9.88 -11.68
N THR A 196 -2.02 -9.16 -12.54
CA THR A 196 -1.70 -9.60 -13.91
C THR A 196 -0.22 -9.42 -14.17
N PHE A 197 0.54 -10.49 -14.25
CA PHE A 197 1.95 -10.43 -14.61
C PHE A 197 2.14 -10.28 -16.11
N SER A 198 2.95 -9.30 -16.54
CA SER A 198 3.34 -9.06 -17.93
C SER A 198 4.69 -9.64 -18.31
N GLU A 199 5.43 -10.18 -17.35
CA GLU A 199 6.75 -10.75 -17.52
C GLU A 199 6.80 -12.19 -16.99
N LYS A 200 7.52 -13.08 -17.70
CA LYS A 200 7.79 -14.45 -17.26
C LYS A 200 8.92 -14.48 -16.23
N GLY A 201 8.83 -15.38 -15.28
CA GLY A 201 9.88 -15.55 -14.28
C GLY A 201 9.37 -16.12 -12.98
N VAL A 202 10.24 -16.11 -11.98
CA VAL A 202 9.87 -16.42 -10.60
C VAL A 202 9.93 -15.11 -9.81
N PHE A 203 8.81 -14.76 -9.20
CA PHE A 203 8.67 -13.54 -8.41
C PHE A 203 8.33 -13.91 -6.98
N MET A 204 8.77 -13.05 -6.05
CA MET A 204 8.44 -13.23 -4.63
C MET A 204 7.20 -12.42 -4.26
N TYR A 205 6.50 -12.90 -3.25
CA TYR A 205 5.51 -12.13 -2.50
C TYR A 205 5.77 -12.36 -1.01
N HIS A 206 5.62 -11.32 -0.20
CA HIS A 206 5.99 -11.40 1.22
C HIS A 206 5.30 -10.34 2.08
N CYS A 207 5.36 -10.52 3.39
CA CYS A 207 5.11 -9.45 4.34
C CYS A 207 6.29 -8.48 4.32
N HIS A 208 6.04 -7.17 4.23
CA HIS A 208 7.09 -6.16 4.16
C HIS A 208 7.57 -5.67 5.56
N ILE A 209 7.23 -6.37 6.62
CA ILE A 209 7.94 -6.25 7.90
C ILE A 209 9.22 -7.06 7.78
N LEU A 210 10.38 -6.38 7.88
CA LEU A 210 11.69 -6.98 7.57
C LEU A 210 11.96 -8.23 8.42
N GLU A 211 11.63 -8.20 9.70
CA GLU A 211 11.80 -9.34 10.60
C GLU A 211 10.88 -10.52 10.22
N HIS A 212 9.70 -10.25 9.63
CA HIS A 212 8.79 -11.30 9.15
C HIS A 212 9.28 -11.92 7.85
N GLU A 213 9.76 -11.09 6.92
CA GLU A 213 10.36 -11.54 5.67
C GLU A 213 11.56 -12.45 5.94
N ASP A 214 12.52 -12.01 6.79
CA ASP A 214 13.70 -12.77 7.19
C ASP A 214 13.36 -14.12 7.88
N ASN A 215 12.22 -14.16 8.59
CA ASN A 215 11.70 -15.38 9.22
C ASN A 215 10.79 -16.20 8.30
N GLY A 216 10.77 -15.91 7.01
CA GLY A 216 10.12 -16.73 5.99
C GLY A 216 8.63 -16.48 5.78
N MET A 217 8.11 -15.28 6.13
CA MET A 217 6.76 -14.87 5.73
C MET A 217 6.75 -14.43 4.26
N MET A 218 7.07 -15.38 3.39
CA MET A 218 7.31 -15.17 1.96
C MET A 218 6.98 -16.44 1.18
N GLY A 219 6.68 -16.27 -0.11
CA GLY A 219 6.50 -17.36 -1.06
C GLY A 219 6.92 -16.95 -2.46
N GLN A 220 6.85 -17.89 -3.40
CA GLN A 220 7.24 -17.72 -4.79
C GLN A 220 6.07 -18.01 -5.74
N VAL A 221 5.91 -17.17 -6.76
CA VAL A 221 5.03 -17.39 -7.90
C VAL A 221 5.87 -17.58 -9.17
N SER A 222 5.59 -18.66 -9.90
CA SER A 222 6.17 -18.92 -11.23
C SER A 222 5.19 -18.46 -12.31
N VAL A 223 5.63 -17.54 -13.16
CA VAL A 223 4.86 -17.02 -14.29
C VAL A 223 5.35 -17.64 -15.59
N GLN A 224 4.45 -18.34 -16.32
CA GLN A 224 4.78 -19.13 -17.51
C GLN A 224 4.09 -18.63 -18.78
#